data_1dda0b7411680a7ab43eb681ba4729cd
#
_entry.id   1dda0b7411680a7ab43eb681ba4729cd
#
_cell.length_a   1.000
_cell.length_b   1.000
_cell.length_c   1.000
_cell.angle_alpha   90.00
_cell.angle_beta   90.00
_cell.angle_gamma   90.00
#
_symmetry.space_group_name_H-M   'P 1'
#
loop_
_entity.id
_entity.type
_entity.pdbx_description
1 polymer ?
#
loop_
_entity_poly.entity_id
_entity_poly.type
_entity_poly.pdbx_seq_one_letter_code
_entity_poly.pdbx_strand_id
1 'polypeptide(L)'
;MKRLVSFGLSVLMAAALAACGSQQSNGSSQGQGAGASQELKLKVSITVSEKDTWGVAVKKWMEDVEQKSNGRIKMKMYANESLSNGNQPKGLEAVQNGSTDISLHSTIIYNVLDPKFAAPSLPWLIPSYEQADKAMNGEAGQKLMELVRSKGIEPLAFGESGYRQITNSKRPILTPEDLNGLKIRTPSMEAMVATYKEFGGDPTVMNFSEVFTSLQQGVIDGQENPLPIILNSKLYEVQKYLTVWNYMYDPIVFGVNKKLYDSLDADTQKLLRETAQEAAKYQIELNRKENEEVLAQLKEKGMEVVELTPEQIKAFQEKVQPVIDKYEGIIGKNLLDAFRK
;
A
#
# COMPACT_ATOMS: atom_id res chain seq x y z
N MET A 1 -11.41 49.16 -44.62
CA MET A 1 -12.75 49.69 -44.87
C MET A 1 -13.60 49.26 -43.68
N LYS A 2 -13.85 50.20 -42.73
CA LYS A 2 -15.15 50.90 -42.50
C LYS A 2 -16.26 49.85 -42.18
N ARG A 3 -16.98 49.84 -41.04
CA ARG A 3 -17.53 50.88 -40.11
C ARG A 3 -17.98 50.17 -38.82
N LEU A 4 -17.66 50.63 -37.69
CA LEU A 4 -18.37 51.31 -36.59
C LEU A 4 -19.88 51.55 -36.79
N VAL A 5 -20.71 51.14 -35.82
CA VAL A 5 -21.83 51.97 -35.32
C VAL A 5 -22.12 51.58 -33.87
N SER A 6 -22.16 52.62 -33.03
CA SER A 6 -22.51 52.73 -31.62
C SER A 6 -24.00 53.02 -31.40
N PHE A 7 -24.35 53.22 -30.13
CA PHE A 7 -25.55 53.83 -29.52
C PHE A 7 -26.54 52.79 -28.94
N GLY A 8 -27.06 52.92 -27.74
CA GLY A 8 -27.07 54.04 -26.80
C GLY A 8 -27.78 53.66 -25.48
N LEU A 9 -27.46 54.43 -24.57
CA LEU A 9 -27.84 54.68 -23.20
C LEU A 9 -29.36 54.78 -22.95
N SER A 10 -29.90 54.21 -21.82
CA SER A 10 -30.94 54.92 -21.04
C SER A 10 -31.06 54.37 -19.63
N VAL A 11 -30.79 55.26 -18.69
CA VAL A 11 -31.03 55.23 -17.24
C VAL A 11 -32.49 55.48 -16.94
N LEU A 12 -33.06 54.83 -15.97
CA LEU A 12 -34.16 55.40 -15.15
C LEU A 12 -34.17 54.81 -13.72
N MET A 13 -33.90 55.70 -12.79
CA MET A 13 -34.07 55.58 -11.34
C MET A 13 -35.57 55.73 -10.99
N ALA A 14 -36.01 54.96 -9.98
CA ALA A 14 -37.11 55.43 -9.10
C ALA A 14 -37.00 54.74 -7.74
N ALA A 15 -36.75 55.54 -6.73
CA ALA A 15 -36.81 55.21 -5.31
C ALA A 15 -38.25 55.42 -4.78
N ALA A 16 -38.68 54.58 -3.86
CA ALA A 16 -39.79 54.94 -2.95
C ALA A 16 -39.55 54.33 -1.57
N LEU A 17 -39.59 55.15 -0.58
CA LEU A 17 -39.35 54.97 0.86
C LEU A 17 -40.61 54.51 1.62
N ALA A 18 -40.33 53.71 2.66
CA ALA A 18 -40.92 53.72 4.01
C ALA A 18 -42.37 53.33 4.25
N ALA A 19 -42.53 52.34 5.11
CA ALA A 19 -43.43 52.46 6.27
C ALA A 19 -43.04 51.44 7.37
N CYS A 20 -42.82 51.95 8.58
CA CYS A 20 -42.64 51.21 9.83
C CYS A 20 -43.97 50.53 10.27
N GLY A 21 -43.85 49.31 10.78
CA GLY A 21 -44.93 48.63 11.49
C GLY A 21 -44.35 47.63 12.48
N SER A 22 -44.20 48.05 13.74
CA SER A 22 -43.86 47.19 14.86
C SER A 22 -45.01 46.27 15.21
N GLN A 23 -44.79 44.95 15.22
CA GLN A 23 -45.62 44.04 15.95
C GLN A 23 -44.80 42.90 16.53
N GLN A 24 -44.74 42.91 17.85
CA GLN A 24 -44.19 41.91 18.73
C GLN A 24 -45.09 40.69 18.74
N SER A 25 -44.61 39.49 18.43
CA SER A 25 -45.27 38.25 18.80
C SER A 25 -44.23 37.16 19.04
N ASN A 26 -44.25 36.76 20.28
CA ASN A 26 -43.83 35.53 20.96
C ASN A 26 -43.06 34.46 20.20
N GLY A 27 -42.05 33.99 20.95
CA GLY A 27 -41.16 32.90 20.65
C GLY A 27 -41.82 31.56 20.33
N SER A 28 -41.27 30.95 19.39
CA SER A 28 -41.14 29.50 19.29
C SER A 28 -39.72 29.23 18.83
N SER A 29 -38.92 28.72 19.74
CA SER A 29 -37.61 28.11 19.47
C SER A 29 -37.82 26.94 18.49
N GLN A 30 -37.72 27.24 17.20
CA GLN A 30 -37.54 26.20 16.23
C GLN A 30 -36.09 25.70 16.40
N GLY A 31 -36.01 24.40 16.73
CA GLY A 31 -34.76 23.67 16.84
C GLY A 31 -33.88 23.96 15.62
N GLN A 32 -32.63 24.28 15.88
CA GLN A 32 -31.58 24.24 14.89
C GLN A 32 -31.61 22.85 14.27
N GLY A 33 -32.11 22.79 13.05
CA GLY A 33 -32.00 21.62 12.23
C GLY A 33 -30.53 21.22 12.19
N ALA A 34 -30.24 19.96 12.53
CA ALA A 34 -28.94 19.36 12.38
C ALA A 34 -28.45 19.71 10.97
N GLY A 35 -27.41 20.54 10.89
CA GLY A 35 -26.80 20.91 9.63
C GLY A 35 -26.47 19.62 8.88
N ALA A 36 -26.92 19.50 7.65
CA ALA A 36 -26.57 18.39 6.77
C ALA A 36 -25.06 18.28 6.80
N SER A 37 -24.52 17.23 7.43
CA SER A 37 -23.10 17.02 7.52
C SER A 37 -22.53 16.94 6.09
N GLN A 38 -21.60 17.82 5.77
CA GLN A 38 -21.02 17.95 4.44
C GLN A 38 -20.51 16.57 3.96
N GLU A 39 -20.86 16.19 2.72
CA GLU A 39 -20.39 14.95 2.09
C GLU A 39 -18.86 14.94 2.05
N LEU A 40 -18.25 13.89 2.61
CA LEU A 40 -16.81 13.70 2.61
C LEU A 40 -16.42 12.75 1.46
N LYS A 41 -15.59 13.25 0.51
CA LYS A 41 -15.09 12.45 -0.63
C LYS A 41 -13.61 12.16 -0.43
N LEU A 42 -13.25 10.86 -0.40
CA LEU A 42 -11.90 10.40 -0.14
C LEU A 42 -11.34 9.62 -1.33
N LYS A 43 -10.12 9.93 -1.73
CA LYS A 43 -9.35 9.21 -2.75
C LYS A 43 -8.51 8.12 -2.07
N VAL A 44 -8.62 6.88 -2.54
CA VAL A 44 -7.86 5.73 -2.06
C VAL A 44 -6.93 5.24 -3.17
N SER A 45 -5.63 5.38 -3.02
CA SER A 45 -4.64 4.84 -3.96
C SER A 45 -4.17 3.46 -3.53
N ILE A 46 -4.06 2.53 -4.46
CA ILE A 46 -3.47 1.21 -4.23
C ILE A 46 -2.42 0.89 -5.29
N THR A 47 -1.38 0.16 -4.89
CA THR A 47 -0.25 -0.21 -5.75
C THR A 47 -0.61 -1.24 -6.83
N VAL A 48 -1.53 -2.14 -6.51
CA VAL A 48 -1.90 -3.29 -7.35
C VAL A 48 -3.21 -3.06 -8.08
N SER A 49 -3.64 -4.05 -8.86
CA SER A 49 -4.90 -3.98 -9.61
C SER A 49 -6.11 -4.10 -8.67
N GLU A 50 -7.29 -3.69 -9.15
CA GLU A 50 -8.56 -3.84 -8.44
C GLU A 50 -8.98 -5.30 -8.20
N LYS A 51 -8.39 -6.24 -8.94
CA LYS A 51 -8.68 -7.68 -8.86
C LYS A 51 -7.79 -8.40 -7.85
N ASP A 52 -6.72 -7.76 -7.42
CA ASP A 52 -5.86 -8.26 -6.37
C ASP A 52 -6.57 -8.24 -5.01
N THR A 53 -6.11 -9.05 -4.07
CA THR A 53 -6.69 -9.14 -2.72
C THR A 53 -6.79 -7.78 -2.03
N TRP A 54 -5.84 -6.87 -2.28
CA TRP A 54 -5.87 -5.50 -1.76
C TRP A 54 -7.04 -4.71 -2.36
N GLY A 55 -7.24 -4.79 -3.68
CA GLY A 55 -8.33 -4.09 -4.38
C GLY A 55 -9.70 -4.61 -3.96
N VAL A 56 -9.84 -5.94 -3.81
CA VAL A 56 -11.08 -6.58 -3.33
C VAL A 56 -11.41 -6.11 -1.91
N ALA A 57 -10.43 -6.07 -1.00
CA ALA A 57 -10.64 -5.61 0.36
C ALA A 57 -10.96 -4.11 0.43
N VAL A 58 -10.33 -3.28 -0.40
CA VAL A 58 -10.65 -1.84 -0.48
C VAL A 58 -12.06 -1.61 -0.97
N LYS A 59 -12.54 -2.37 -1.96
CA LYS A 59 -13.95 -2.28 -2.41
C LYS A 59 -14.91 -2.56 -1.26
N LYS A 60 -14.68 -3.64 -0.53
CA LYS A 60 -15.48 -3.96 0.66
C LYS A 60 -15.40 -2.84 1.70
N TRP A 61 -14.22 -2.30 1.96
CA TRP A 61 -14.05 -1.19 2.90
C TRP A 61 -14.82 0.05 2.48
N MET A 62 -14.80 0.41 1.20
CA MET A 62 -15.56 1.53 0.63
C MET A 62 -17.06 1.35 0.84
N GLU A 63 -17.59 0.14 0.57
CA GLU A 63 -19.00 -0.22 0.77
C GLU A 63 -19.39 -0.12 2.25
N ASP A 64 -18.57 -0.68 3.15
CA ASP A 64 -18.82 -0.65 4.60
C ASP A 64 -18.80 0.81 5.14
N VAL A 65 -17.86 1.64 4.69
CA VAL A 65 -17.77 3.06 5.07
C VAL A 65 -19.00 3.84 4.56
N GLU A 66 -19.40 3.66 3.31
CA GLU A 66 -20.56 4.33 2.74
C GLU A 66 -21.84 3.93 3.50
N GLN A 67 -22.04 2.62 3.71
CA GLN A 67 -23.20 2.10 4.42
C GLN A 67 -23.26 2.60 5.88
N LYS A 68 -22.17 2.42 6.65
CA LYS A 68 -22.12 2.78 8.08
C LYS A 68 -22.16 4.31 8.30
N SER A 69 -21.77 5.11 7.30
CA SER A 69 -21.89 6.57 7.33
C SER A 69 -23.23 7.11 6.80
N ASN A 70 -24.18 6.24 6.43
CA ASN A 70 -25.43 6.60 5.74
C ASN A 70 -25.20 7.45 4.48
N GLY A 71 -24.17 7.11 3.69
CA GLY A 71 -23.79 7.80 2.45
C GLY A 71 -23.05 9.13 2.64
N ARG A 72 -22.74 9.52 3.88
CA ARG A 72 -22.02 10.77 4.18
C ARG A 72 -20.56 10.73 3.72
N ILE A 73 -19.93 9.56 3.77
CA ILE A 73 -18.54 9.37 3.36
C ILE A 73 -18.51 8.52 2.09
N LYS A 74 -17.97 9.08 1.03
CA LYS A 74 -17.76 8.38 -0.25
C LYS A 74 -16.29 8.23 -0.55
N MET A 75 -15.89 7.03 -0.88
CA MET A 75 -14.52 6.73 -1.24
C MET A 75 -14.42 6.35 -2.71
N LYS A 76 -13.32 6.73 -3.37
CA LYS A 76 -13.02 6.33 -4.74
C LYS A 76 -11.63 5.72 -4.80
N MET A 77 -11.56 4.47 -5.29
CA MET A 77 -10.30 3.76 -5.47
C MET A 77 -9.62 4.14 -6.79
N TYR A 78 -8.30 4.22 -6.73
CA TYR A 78 -7.38 4.45 -7.84
C TYR A 78 -6.30 3.37 -7.80
N ALA A 79 -6.42 2.37 -8.67
CA ALA A 79 -5.54 1.23 -8.74
C ALA A 79 -4.25 1.51 -9.53
N ASN A 80 -3.25 0.62 -9.38
CA ASN A 80 -1.96 0.64 -10.10
C ASN A 80 -1.20 1.97 -9.96
N GLU A 81 -1.29 2.61 -8.79
CA GLU A 81 -0.66 3.92 -8.54
C GLU A 81 -1.04 4.99 -9.59
N SER A 82 -2.26 4.95 -10.12
CA SER A 82 -2.66 5.84 -11.22
C SER A 82 -2.62 7.33 -10.86
N LEU A 83 -2.77 7.70 -9.57
CA LEU A 83 -2.65 9.10 -9.10
C LEU A 83 -1.21 9.63 -9.14
N SER A 84 -0.22 8.73 -9.13
CA SER A 84 1.21 9.06 -9.17
C SER A 84 1.90 8.55 -10.44
N ASN A 85 1.13 8.25 -11.51
CA ASN A 85 1.63 7.70 -12.77
C ASN A 85 2.47 6.42 -12.59
N GLY A 86 2.04 5.53 -11.70
CA GLY A 86 2.70 4.26 -11.41
C GLY A 86 3.92 4.36 -10.49
N ASN A 87 4.25 5.55 -9.98
CA ASN A 87 5.42 5.77 -9.12
C ASN A 87 5.05 5.61 -7.64
N GLN A 88 5.42 4.49 -7.03
CA GLN A 88 5.09 4.14 -5.65
C GLN A 88 5.65 5.14 -4.61
N PRO A 89 6.94 5.55 -4.66
CA PRO A 89 7.45 6.59 -3.77
C PRO A 89 6.65 7.90 -3.85
N LYS A 90 6.30 8.37 -5.05
CA LYS A 90 5.47 9.58 -5.23
C LYS A 90 4.04 9.38 -4.73
N GLY A 91 3.49 8.16 -4.87
CA GLY A 91 2.18 7.83 -4.31
C GLY A 91 2.16 7.94 -2.78
N LEU A 92 3.21 7.45 -2.13
CA LEU A 92 3.38 7.58 -0.68
C LEU A 92 3.58 9.05 -0.25
N GLU A 93 4.39 9.81 -0.98
CA GLU A 93 4.58 11.25 -0.75
C GLU A 93 3.25 12.03 -0.91
N ALA A 94 2.41 11.62 -1.89
CA ALA A 94 1.10 12.24 -2.12
C ALA A 94 0.15 12.06 -0.91
N VAL A 95 0.23 10.94 -0.20
CA VAL A 95 -0.52 10.76 1.06
C VAL A 95 0.06 11.62 2.18
N GLN A 96 1.38 11.71 2.30
CA GLN A 96 2.01 12.57 3.31
C GLN A 96 1.60 14.04 3.16
N ASN A 97 1.59 14.56 1.94
CA ASN A 97 1.30 15.97 1.67
C ASN A 97 -0.20 16.28 1.53
N GLY A 98 -1.07 15.25 1.49
CA GLY A 98 -2.53 15.39 1.39
C GLY A 98 -3.07 15.55 -0.04
N SER A 99 -2.27 15.32 -1.08
CA SER A 99 -2.75 15.27 -2.46
C SER A 99 -3.60 14.02 -2.74
N THR A 100 -3.34 12.96 -1.98
CA THR A 100 -4.14 11.73 -1.86
C THR A 100 -4.54 11.55 -0.41
N ASP A 101 -5.79 11.14 -0.15
CA ASP A 101 -6.34 11.07 1.19
C ASP A 101 -5.91 9.78 1.93
N ILE A 102 -5.97 8.67 1.21
CA ILE A 102 -5.73 7.31 1.74
C ILE A 102 -4.87 6.53 0.76
N SER A 103 -4.00 5.67 1.26
CA SER A 103 -3.31 4.69 0.43
C SER A 103 -3.10 3.35 1.12
N LEU A 104 -2.96 2.31 0.28
CA LEU A 104 -2.43 1.02 0.69
C LEU A 104 -1.07 0.83 0.04
N HIS A 105 -0.03 0.86 0.87
CA HIS A 105 1.35 0.60 0.46
C HIS A 105 2.00 -0.44 1.35
N SER A 106 2.84 -1.29 0.76
CA SER A 106 3.77 -2.15 1.49
C SER A 106 4.74 -1.33 2.34
N THR A 107 5.12 -1.84 3.51
CA THR A 107 6.17 -1.23 4.35
C THR A 107 7.52 -1.15 3.63
N ILE A 108 7.74 -1.97 2.62
CA ILE A 108 8.90 -1.92 1.73
C ILE A 108 8.98 -0.55 1.03
N ILE A 109 7.86 0.03 0.61
CA ILE A 109 7.83 1.36 -0.01
C ILE A 109 8.04 2.46 1.02
N TYR A 110 7.54 2.30 2.25
CA TYR A 110 7.81 3.23 3.35
C TYR A 110 9.30 3.38 3.67
N ASN A 111 10.14 2.44 3.22
CA ASN A 111 11.59 2.50 3.40
C ASN A 111 12.22 3.78 2.80
N VAL A 112 11.61 4.40 1.79
CA VAL A 112 12.04 5.69 1.25
C VAL A 112 11.91 6.85 2.25
N LEU A 113 11.05 6.71 3.27
CA LEU A 113 10.84 7.70 4.34
C LEU A 113 11.75 7.46 5.54
N ASP A 114 12.04 6.20 5.84
CA ASP A 114 12.89 5.80 6.96
C ASP A 114 13.35 4.35 6.78
N PRO A 115 14.66 4.07 6.82
CA PRO A 115 15.16 2.70 6.67
C PRO A 115 14.69 1.72 7.76
N LYS A 116 14.14 2.21 8.88
CA LYS A 116 13.54 1.35 9.92
C LYS A 116 12.32 0.58 9.45
N PHE A 117 11.66 1.03 8.38
CA PHE A 117 10.55 0.29 7.77
C PHE A 117 11.00 -1.04 7.12
N ALA A 118 12.29 -1.28 6.97
CA ALA A 118 12.81 -2.58 6.58
C ALA A 118 12.61 -3.67 7.66
N ALA A 119 12.32 -3.30 8.92
CA ALA A 119 12.26 -4.24 10.03
C ALA A 119 11.40 -5.50 9.75
N PRO A 120 10.11 -5.42 9.36
CA PRO A 120 9.30 -6.61 9.14
C PRO A 120 9.76 -7.43 7.92
N SER A 121 10.52 -6.83 7.01
CA SER A 121 10.94 -7.42 5.73
C SER A 121 12.44 -7.71 5.67
N LEU A 122 13.12 -7.87 6.82
CA LEU A 122 14.46 -8.45 6.81
C LEU A 122 14.39 -9.94 6.46
N PRO A 123 15.35 -10.47 5.69
CA PRO A 123 15.33 -11.85 5.27
C PRO A 123 15.18 -12.82 6.45
N TRP A 124 14.17 -13.71 6.37
CA TRP A 124 13.82 -14.76 7.34
C TRP A 124 13.67 -14.29 8.79
N LEU A 125 13.45 -13.00 9.06
CA LEU A 125 13.20 -12.49 10.40
C LEU A 125 11.85 -12.99 10.95
N ILE A 126 10.84 -13.07 10.10
CA ILE A 126 9.49 -13.56 10.40
C ILE A 126 9.29 -14.87 9.63
N PRO A 127 9.48 -16.06 10.25
CA PRO A 127 9.53 -17.33 9.53
C PRO A 127 8.17 -17.95 9.24
N SER A 128 7.08 -17.48 9.85
CA SER A 128 5.74 -18.07 9.68
C SER A 128 4.62 -17.03 9.82
N TYR A 129 3.44 -17.34 9.30
CA TYR A 129 2.24 -16.51 9.48
C TYR A 129 1.84 -16.37 10.95
N GLU A 130 2.05 -17.41 11.77
CA GLU A 130 1.83 -17.34 13.21
C GLU A 130 2.73 -16.27 13.87
N GLN A 131 4.02 -16.27 13.50
CA GLN A 131 4.96 -15.26 13.99
C GLN A 131 4.60 -13.87 13.45
N ALA A 132 4.15 -13.76 12.18
CA ALA A 132 3.66 -12.52 11.61
C ALA A 132 2.46 -11.97 12.38
N ASP A 133 1.47 -12.81 12.68
CA ASP A 133 0.28 -12.43 13.46
C ASP A 133 0.67 -11.95 14.86
N LYS A 134 1.55 -12.68 15.53
CA LYS A 134 2.05 -12.31 16.86
C LYS A 134 2.79 -10.97 16.84
N ALA A 135 3.68 -10.77 15.87
CA ALA A 135 4.46 -9.55 15.74
C ALA A 135 3.59 -8.34 15.37
N MET A 136 2.74 -8.48 14.34
CA MET A 136 1.93 -7.38 13.82
C MET A 136 0.80 -6.96 14.76
N ASN A 137 0.23 -7.90 15.54
CA ASN A 137 -0.78 -7.59 16.57
C ASN A 137 -0.17 -7.23 17.95
N GLY A 138 1.16 -7.40 18.10
CA GLY A 138 1.90 -7.17 19.33
C GLY A 138 2.66 -5.84 19.38
N GLU A 139 3.72 -5.84 20.18
CA GLU A 139 4.61 -4.69 20.41
C GLU A 139 5.27 -4.18 19.11
N ALA A 140 5.67 -5.10 18.23
CA ALA A 140 6.30 -4.75 16.95
C ALA A 140 5.37 -3.93 16.05
N GLY A 141 4.11 -4.39 15.89
CA GLY A 141 3.10 -3.68 15.12
C GLY A 141 2.78 -2.30 15.70
N GLN A 142 2.69 -2.18 17.04
CA GLN A 142 2.48 -0.89 17.70
C GLN A 142 3.62 0.10 17.40
N LYS A 143 4.88 -0.33 17.55
CA LYS A 143 6.05 0.49 17.20
C LYS A 143 6.08 0.88 15.74
N LEU A 144 5.68 -0.03 14.85
CA LEU A 144 5.60 0.26 13.42
C LEU A 144 4.49 1.28 13.12
N MET A 145 3.33 1.20 13.76
CA MET A 145 2.27 2.22 13.67
C MET A 145 2.76 3.59 14.14
N GLU A 146 3.50 3.66 15.26
CA GLU A 146 4.08 4.91 15.75
C GLU A 146 5.08 5.49 14.74
N LEU A 147 5.91 4.64 14.13
CA LEU A 147 6.84 5.06 13.09
C LEU A 147 6.09 5.64 11.88
N VAL A 148 5.00 5.00 11.42
CA VAL A 148 4.15 5.51 10.32
C VAL A 148 3.57 6.88 10.69
N ARG A 149 3.00 7.04 11.92
CA ARG A 149 2.47 8.33 12.39
C ARG A 149 3.51 9.43 12.39
N SER A 150 4.74 9.11 12.76
CA SER A 150 5.85 10.07 12.77
C SER A 150 6.18 10.61 11.37
N LYS A 151 5.73 9.92 10.31
CA LYS A 151 5.92 10.34 8.91
C LYS A 151 4.71 11.09 8.34
N GLY A 152 3.75 11.50 9.16
CA GLY A 152 2.59 12.29 8.72
C GLY A 152 1.47 11.46 8.07
N ILE A 153 1.46 10.16 8.31
CA ILE A 153 0.43 9.22 7.86
C ILE A 153 -0.18 8.55 9.10
N GLU A 154 -1.49 8.57 9.26
CA GLU A 154 -2.17 7.82 10.32
C GLU A 154 -2.43 6.39 9.84
N PRO A 155 -1.80 5.35 10.43
CA PRO A 155 -2.11 3.97 10.12
C PRO A 155 -3.41 3.56 10.79
N LEU A 156 -4.37 3.07 10.03
CA LEU A 156 -5.63 2.55 10.54
C LEU A 156 -5.53 1.06 10.88
N ALA A 157 -4.85 0.29 10.02
CA ALA A 157 -4.64 -1.14 10.15
C ALA A 157 -3.42 -1.59 9.36
N PHE A 158 -2.95 -2.81 9.64
CA PHE A 158 -2.05 -3.55 8.77
C PHE A 158 -2.82 -4.66 8.05
N GLY A 159 -2.59 -4.78 6.75
CA GLY A 159 -2.90 -5.96 5.97
C GLY A 159 -1.62 -6.73 5.62
N GLU A 160 -1.72 -7.65 4.65
CA GLU A 160 -0.66 -8.58 4.31
C GLU A 160 -0.52 -8.72 2.80
N SER A 161 0.67 -8.42 2.27
CA SER A 161 1.06 -8.82 0.93
C SER A 161 1.49 -10.30 0.91
N GLY A 162 2.10 -10.76 1.98
CA GLY A 162 2.51 -12.14 2.21
C GLY A 162 4.02 -12.36 2.09
N TYR A 163 4.41 -13.63 1.96
CA TYR A 163 5.81 -14.01 1.77
C TYR A 163 6.22 -13.85 0.32
N ARG A 164 7.39 -13.24 0.10
CA ARG A 164 7.93 -12.95 -1.21
C ARG A 164 8.73 -14.13 -1.76
N GLN A 165 8.49 -14.43 -3.04
CA GLN A 165 9.11 -15.49 -3.82
C GLN A 165 9.85 -14.86 -4.98
N ILE A 166 10.82 -15.57 -5.58
CA ILE A 166 11.56 -15.07 -6.74
C ILE A 166 11.12 -15.78 -8.02
N THR A 167 10.94 -15.01 -9.10
CA THR A 167 10.77 -15.54 -10.45
C THR A 167 11.87 -15.06 -11.38
N ASN A 168 12.23 -15.85 -12.38
CA ASN A 168 13.11 -15.43 -13.44
C ASN A 168 12.87 -16.22 -14.75
N SER A 169 13.46 -15.75 -15.85
CA SER A 169 13.34 -16.37 -17.18
C SER A 169 14.50 -17.28 -17.57
N LYS A 170 15.53 -17.45 -16.71
CA LYS A 170 16.80 -18.07 -17.08
C LYS A 170 17.00 -19.48 -16.53
N ARG A 171 16.81 -19.68 -15.23
CA ARG A 171 17.10 -20.97 -14.54
C ARG A 171 16.42 -21.08 -13.18
N PRO A 172 16.24 -22.30 -12.65
CA PRO A 172 15.87 -22.50 -11.27
C PRO A 172 16.92 -21.86 -10.34
N ILE A 173 16.49 -21.32 -9.20
CA ILE A 173 17.36 -20.78 -8.14
C ILE A 173 17.31 -21.75 -6.97
N LEU A 174 18.40 -22.49 -6.73
CA LEU A 174 18.53 -23.48 -5.68
C LEU A 174 19.63 -23.11 -4.67
N THR A 175 20.61 -22.32 -5.10
CA THR A 175 21.73 -21.82 -4.31
C THR A 175 21.95 -20.33 -4.57
N PRO A 176 22.65 -19.60 -3.68
CA PRO A 176 22.99 -18.19 -3.95
C PRO A 176 23.72 -17.97 -5.28
N GLU A 177 24.59 -18.92 -5.68
CA GLU A 177 25.37 -18.84 -6.91
C GLU A 177 24.50 -18.84 -8.18
N ASP A 178 23.27 -19.40 -8.11
CA ASP A 178 22.32 -19.38 -9.22
C ASP A 178 21.81 -17.96 -9.53
N LEU A 179 21.97 -17.03 -8.59
CA LEU A 179 21.65 -15.61 -8.81
C LEU A 179 22.77 -14.84 -9.52
N ASN A 180 23.99 -15.41 -9.66
CA ASN A 180 25.10 -14.72 -10.28
C ASN A 180 24.75 -14.20 -11.68
N GLY A 181 24.89 -12.87 -11.87
CA GLY A 181 24.67 -12.18 -13.13
C GLY A 181 23.23 -12.06 -13.55
N LEU A 182 22.24 -12.47 -12.72
CA LEU A 182 20.83 -12.22 -13.00
C LEU A 182 20.44 -10.80 -12.62
N LYS A 183 19.84 -10.09 -13.54
CA LYS A 183 19.24 -8.77 -13.31
C LYS A 183 17.89 -8.95 -12.63
N ILE A 184 17.85 -8.74 -11.33
CA ILE A 184 16.64 -8.91 -10.52
C ILE A 184 16.06 -7.55 -10.17
N ARG A 185 14.82 -7.31 -10.59
CA ARG A 185 14.12 -6.11 -10.16
C ARG A 185 13.80 -6.19 -8.66
N THR A 186 14.05 -5.08 -7.98
CA THR A 186 13.63 -4.85 -6.59
C THR A 186 12.82 -3.54 -6.48
N PRO A 187 11.92 -3.41 -5.49
CA PRO A 187 11.36 -2.12 -5.11
C PRO A 187 12.43 -1.22 -4.46
N SER A 188 12.04 0.02 -4.13
CA SER A 188 12.94 1.03 -3.55
C SER A 188 13.24 0.75 -2.06
N MET A 189 13.88 -0.38 -1.77
CA MET A 189 14.32 -0.76 -0.43
C MET A 189 15.80 -1.15 -0.45
N GLU A 190 16.64 -0.33 0.20
CA GLU A 190 18.09 -0.54 0.18
C GLU A 190 18.52 -1.88 0.79
N ALA A 191 17.83 -2.35 1.84
CA ALA A 191 18.12 -3.66 2.43
C ALA A 191 17.90 -4.80 1.43
N MET A 192 16.87 -4.71 0.58
CA MET A 192 16.60 -5.69 -0.46
C MET A 192 17.65 -5.64 -1.58
N VAL A 193 18.05 -4.43 -1.99
CA VAL A 193 19.15 -4.25 -2.95
C VAL A 193 20.45 -4.87 -2.40
N ALA A 194 20.77 -4.63 -1.12
CA ALA A 194 21.94 -5.23 -0.47
C ALA A 194 21.83 -6.76 -0.42
N THR A 195 20.65 -7.30 -0.11
CA THR A 195 20.38 -8.75 -0.07
C THR A 195 20.67 -9.41 -1.41
N TYR A 196 20.15 -8.87 -2.52
CA TYR A 196 20.39 -9.45 -3.85
C TYR A 196 21.84 -9.30 -4.32
N LYS A 197 22.51 -8.22 -3.95
CA LYS A 197 23.97 -8.08 -4.20
C LYS A 197 24.78 -9.12 -3.44
N GLU A 198 24.43 -9.38 -2.19
CA GLU A 198 25.11 -10.40 -1.37
C GLU A 198 24.91 -11.81 -1.94
N PHE A 199 23.73 -12.10 -2.51
CA PHE A 199 23.48 -13.34 -3.23
C PHE A 199 24.22 -13.44 -4.58
N GLY A 200 24.87 -12.36 -5.06
CA GLY A 200 25.60 -12.34 -6.35
C GLY A 200 24.74 -11.87 -7.54
N GLY A 201 23.49 -11.48 -7.31
CA GLY A 201 22.62 -10.91 -8.34
C GLY A 201 22.95 -9.45 -8.67
N ASP A 202 22.37 -8.97 -9.77
CA ASP A 202 22.42 -7.56 -10.21
C ASP A 202 21.06 -6.89 -9.98
N PRO A 203 20.81 -6.33 -8.77
CA PRO A 203 19.52 -5.74 -8.45
C PRO A 203 19.31 -4.40 -9.17
N THR A 204 18.15 -4.27 -9.80
CA THR A 204 17.71 -3.06 -10.48
C THR A 204 16.47 -2.51 -9.81
N VAL A 205 16.54 -1.30 -9.25
CA VAL A 205 15.38 -0.63 -8.62
C VAL A 205 14.45 -0.07 -9.69
N MET A 206 13.16 -0.43 -9.60
CA MET A 206 12.16 -0.07 -10.60
C MET A 206 10.76 -0.04 -9.97
N ASN A 207 9.88 0.87 -10.43
CA ASN A 207 8.49 0.87 -10.01
C ASN A 207 7.77 -0.40 -10.48
N PHE A 208 6.77 -0.85 -9.70
CA PHE A 208 6.05 -2.09 -10.03
C PHE A 208 5.32 -2.01 -11.38
N SER A 209 4.79 -0.85 -11.74
CA SER A 209 4.12 -0.61 -13.03
C SER A 209 4.98 -0.87 -14.28
N GLU A 210 6.30 -0.87 -14.13
CA GLU A 210 7.25 -1.06 -15.24
C GLU A 210 7.73 -2.52 -15.37
N VAL A 211 7.47 -3.35 -14.33
CA VAL A 211 8.07 -4.69 -14.20
C VAL A 211 7.68 -5.62 -15.33
N PHE A 212 6.37 -5.77 -15.63
CA PHE A 212 5.91 -6.69 -16.67
C PHE A 212 6.56 -6.39 -18.04
N THR A 213 6.55 -5.12 -18.44
CA THR A 213 7.13 -4.69 -19.72
C THR A 213 8.65 -4.90 -19.74
N SER A 214 9.34 -4.61 -18.64
CA SER A 214 10.80 -4.79 -18.54
C SER A 214 11.21 -6.26 -18.58
N LEU A 215 10.43 -7.15 -17.96
CA LEU A 215 10.59 -8.60 -18.09
C LEU A 215 10.34 -9.10 -19.52
N GLN A 216 9.26 -8.62 -20.15
CA GLN A 216 8.90 -8.98 -21.52
C GLN A 216 9.97 -8.56 -22.53
N GLN A 217 10.59 -7.40 -22.31
CA GLN A 217 11.66 -6.87 -23.17
C GLN A 217 13.06 -7.41 -22.81
N GLY A 218 13.18 -8.20 -21.72
CA GLY A 218 14.48 -8.72 -21.27
C GLY A 218 15.43 -7.67 -20.70
N VAL A 219 14.90 -6.50 -20.28
CA VAL A 219 15.70 -5.47 -19.57
C VAL A 219 16.12 -5.99 -18.20
N ILE A 220 15.27 -6.77 -17.56
CA ILE A 220 15.51 -7.52 -16.32
C ILE A 220 15.23 -9.00 -16.57
N ASP A 221 15.91 -9.88 -15.84
CA ASP A 221 15.77 -11.33 -15.97
C ASP A 221 14.72 -11.89 -15.01
N GLY A 222 14.52 -11.23 -13.87
CA GLY A 222 13.62 -11.70 -12.84
C GLY A 222 13.13 -10.58 -11.92
N GLN A 223 12.24 -10.96 -11.03
CA GLN A 223 11.64 -10.12 -10.00
C GLN A 223 11.27 -10.96 -8.78
N GLU A 224 10.85 -10.32 -7.70
CA GLU A 224 10.40 -10.96 -6.49
C GLU A 224 9.09 -10.32 -6.00
N ASN A 225 8.12 -11.13 -5.65
CA ASN A 225 6.81 -10.73 -5.12
C ASN A 225 6.11 -11.93 -4.46
N PRO A 226 5.06 -11.69 -3.66
CA PRO A 226 4.16 -12.75 -3.18
C PRO A 226 3.43 -13.47 -4.32
N LEU A 227 3.07 -14.72 -4.10
CA LEU A 227 2.42 -15.57 -5.11
C LEU A 227 1.13 -14.96 -5.69
N PRO A 228 0.20 -14.37 -4.90
CA PRO A 228 -0.98 -13.73 -5.46
C PRO A 228 -0.65 -12.60 -6.44
N ILE A 229 0.36 -11.78 -6.14
CA ILE A 229 0.80 -10.70 -7.04
C ILE A 229 1.38 -11.27 -8.33
N ILE A 230 2.19 -12.34 -8.26
CA ILE A 230 2.73 -13.02 -9.44
C ILE A 230 1.60 -13.50 -10.37
N LEU A 231 0.55 -14.09 -9.81
CA LEU A 231 -0.61 -14.55 -10.55
C LEU A 231 -1.44 -13.39 -11.11
N ASN A 232 -1.88 -12.48 -10.24
CA ASN A 232 -2.83 -11.42 -10.58
C ASN A 232 -2.24 -10.38 -11.54
N SER A 233 -0.91 -10.18 -11.49
CA SER A 233 -0.17 -9.33 -12.44
C SER A 233 0.33 -10.10 -13.67
N LYS A 234 -0.05 -11.37 -13.81
CA LYS A 234 0.27 -12.24 -14.94
C LYS A 234 1.76 -12.39 -15.23
N LEU A 235 2.60 -12.29 -14.19
CA LEU A 235 4.06 -12.39 -14.38
C LEU A 235 4.49 -13.75 -14.93
N TYR A 236 3.66 -14.80 -14.77
CA TYR A 236 3.87 -16.10 -15.36
C TYR A 236 3.89 -16.10 -16.91
N GLU A 237 3.33 -15.06 -17.56
CA GLU A 237 3.38 -14.95 -19.04
C GLU A 237 4.79 -14.58 -19.55
N VAL A 238 5.62 -13.98 -18.68
CA VAL A 238 6.97 -13.47 -18.99
C VAL A 238 8.07 -14.05 -18.10
N GLN A 239 7.72 -14.98 -17.19
CA GLN A 239 8.64 -15.63 -16.26
C GLN A 239 8.43 -17.13 -16.28
N LYS A 240 9.53 -17.88 -16.46
CA LYS A 240 9.48 -19.35 -16.57
C LYS A 240 9.68 -20.06 -15.23
N TYR A 241 10.61 -19.59 -14.42
CA TYR A 241 11.02 -20.25 -13.18
C TYR A 241 10.50 -19.50 -11.96
N LEU A 242 9.99 -20.24 -11.00
CA LEU A 242 9.55 -19.75 -9.69
C LEU A 242 10.27 -20.55 -8.60
N THR A 243 11.01 -19.86 -7.73
CA THR A 243 11.56 -20.45 -6.51
C THR A 243 10.77 -19.98 -5.31
N VAL A 244 10.18 -20.95 -4.59
CA VAL A 244 9.44 -20.71 -3.34
C VAL A 244 10.43 -20.86 -2.17
N TRP A 245 10.68 -19.78 -1.45
CA TRP A 245 11.67 -19.69 -0.37
C TRP A 245 11.22 -18.85 0.84
N ASN A 246 10.08 -18.17 0.74
CA ASN A 246 9.47 -17.37 1.82
C ASN A 246 10.47 -16.47 2.56
N TYR A 247 11.32 -15.74 1.81
CA TYR A 247 12.49 -15.08 2.38
C TYR A 247 12.19 -13.78 3.10
N MET A 248 11.12 -13.09 2.76
CA MET A 248 10.69 -11.84 3.39
C MET A 248 9.18 -11.83 3.59
N TYR A 249 8.75 -11.43 4.78
CA TYR A 249 7.36 -11.10 5.04
C TYR A 249 7.09 -9.63 4.67
N ASP A 250 5.93 -9.35 4.08
CA ASP A 250 5.59 -8.04 3.53
C ASP A 250 4.21 -7.57 4.03
N PRO A 251 4.16 -6.77 5.11
CA PRO A 251 2.92 -6.15 5.55
C PRO A 251 2.57 -4.92 4.73
N ILE A 252 1.28 -4.64 4.60
CA ILE A 252 0.75 -3.42 3.98
C ILE A 252 0.12 -2.51 5.03
N VAL A 253 0.17 -1.21 4.79
CA VAL A 253 -0.39 -0.18 5.68
C VAL A 253 -1.64 0.41 5.05
N PHE A 254 -2.76 0.38 5.76
CA PHE A 254 -3.94 1.18 5.46
C PHE A 254 -3.70 2.58 6.06
N GLY A 255 -3.13 3.47 5.25
CA GLY A 255 -2.66 4.77 5.71
C GLY A 255 -3.54 5.92 5.24
N VAL A 256 -3.87 6.84 6.14
CA VAL A 256 -4.61 8.08 5.87
C VAL A 256 -3.69 9.28 6.06
N ASN A 257 -3.82 10.32 5.24
CA ASN A 257 -3.13 11.58 5.52
C ASN A 257 -3.45 12.04 6.94
N LYS A 258 -2.40 12.23 7.75
CA LYS A 258 -2.57 12.51 9.19
C LYS A 258 -3.31 13.82 9.46
N LYS A 259 -3.04 14.87 8.68
CA LYS A 259 -3.72 16.17 8.86
C LYS A 259 -5.21 16.07 8.54
N LEU A 260 -5.55 15.34 7.48
CA LEU A 260 -6.95 15.04 7.16
C LEU A 260 -7.61 14.25 8.31
N TYR A 261 -6.99 13.15 8.74
CA TYR A 261 -7.53 12.32 9.80
C TYR A 261 -7.77 13.10 11.10
N ASP A 262 -6.79 13.90 11.52
CA ASP A 262 -6.88 14.73 12.73
C ASP A 262 -7.96 15.84 12.63
N SER A 263 -8.34 16.24 11.42
CA SER A 263 -9.41 17.24 11.19
C SER A 263 -10.82 16.66 11.23
N LEU A 264 -10.97 15.34 11.21
CA LEU A 264 -12.26 14.66 11.25
C LEU A 264 -12.81 14.61 12.68
N ASP A 265 -14.14 14.58 12.81
CA ASP A 265 -14.78 14.35 14.09
C ASP A 265 -14.49 12.93 14.63
N ALA A 266 -14.61 12.76 15.94
CA ALA A 266 -14.25 11.50 16.63
C ALA A 266 -15.04 10.28 16.11
N ASP A 267 -16.31 10.47 15.76
CA ASP A 267 -17.15 9.38 15.23
C ASP A 267 -16.70 8.97 13.83
N THR A 268 -16.32 9.93 12.98
CA THR A 268 -15.75 9.66 11.65
C THR A 268 -14.38 8.99 11.75
N GLN A 269 -13.50 9.44 12.65
CA GLN A 269 -12.20 8.79 12.89
C GLN A 269 -12.39 7.34 13.35
N LYS A 270 -13.30 7.11 14.29
CA LYS A 270 -13.64 5.78 14.80
C LYS A 270 -14.19 4.88 13.69
N LEU A 271 -15.16 5.37 12.91
CA LEU A 271 -15.76 4.63 11.81
C LEU A 271 -14.71 4.21 10.78
N LEU A 272 -13.84 5.12 10.33
CA LEU A 272 -12.78 4.81 9.37
C LEU A 272 -11.80 3.77 9.92
N ARG A 273 -11.45 3.85 11.20
CA ARG A 273 -10.52 2.90 11.86
C ARG A 273 -11.14 1.52 11.99
N GLU A 274 -12.34 1.41 12.52
CA GLU A 274 -13.01 0.13 12.75
C GLU A 274 -13.25 -0.59 11.42
N THR A 275 -13.76 0.12 10.41
CA THR A 275 -13.99 -0.47 9.09
C THR A 275 -12.70 -0.84 8.36
N ALA A 276 -11.61 -0.07 8.53
CA ALA A 276 -10.31 -0.43 7.99
C ALA A 276 -9.73 -1.69 8.65
N GLN A 277 -9.92 -1.86 9.96
CA GLN A 277 -9.49 -3.08 10.68
C GLN A 277 -10.27 -4.31 10.22
N GLU A 278 -11.60 -4.19 10.02
CA GLU A 278 -12.43 -5.25 9.45
C GLU A 278 -11.98 -5.61 8.03
N ALA A 279 -11.71 -4.60 7.19
CA ALA A 279 -11.24 -4.80 5.83
C ALA A 279 -9.83 -5.41 5.75
N ALA A 280 -8.93 -5.01 6.65
CA ALA A 280 -7.58 -5.57 6.72
C ALA A 280 -7.61 -7.05 7.15
N LYS A 281 -8.45 -7.40 8.14
CA LYS A 281 -8.66 -8.79 8.54
C LYS A 281 -9.17 -9.63 7.37
N TYR A 282 -10.20 -9.15 6.67
CA TYR A 282 -10.73 -9.81 5.47
C TYR A 282 -9.66 -9.95 4.39
N GLN A 283 -8.83 -8.92 4.17
CA GLN A 283 -7.73 -8.95 3.21
C GLN A 283 -6.71 -10.04 3.54
N ILE A 284 -6.29 -10.16 4.81
CA ILE A 284 -5.35 -11.19 5.26
C ILE A 284 -5.92 -12.58 5.02
N GLU A 285 -7.17 -12.83 5.43
CA GLU A 285 -7.85 -14.13 5.23
C GLU A 285 -7.93 -14.48 3.74
N LEU A 286 -8.33 -13.54 2.89
CA LEU A 286 -8.43 -13.72 1.46
C LEU A 286 -7.04 -14.00 0.83
N ASN A 287 -6.02 -13.23 1.23
CA ASN A 287 -4.66 -13.34 0.71
C ASN A 287 -4.04 -14.72 1.05
N ARG A 288 -4.21 -15.19 2.27
CA ARG A 288 -3.69 -16.49 2.71
C ARG A 288 -4.40 -17.64 2.00
N LYS A 289 -5.73 -17.56 1.87
CA LYS A 289 -6.50 -18.54 1.11
C LYS A 289 -6.07 -18.59 -0.36
N GLU A 290 -5.94 -17.43 -1.00
CA GLU A 290 -5.46 -17.37 -2.39
C GLU A 290 -4.03 -17.93 -2.50
N ASN A 291 -3.15 -17.62 -1.56
CA ASN A 291 -1.76 -18.11 -1.54
C ASN A 291 -1.67 -19.65 -1.52
N GLU A 292 -2.61 -20.36 -0.87
CA GLU A 292 -2.66 -21.82 -0.86
C GLU A 292 -3.00 -22.40 -2.26
N GLU A 293 -3.83 -21.71 -3.02
CA GLU A 293 -4.33 -22.18 -4.33
C GLU A 293 -3.42 -21.73 -5.49
N VAL A 294 -2.74 -20.59 -5.36
CA VAL A 294 -1.98 -19.95 -6.45
C VAL A 294 -0.84 -20.81 -6.97
N LEU A 295 -0.14 -21.55 -6.12
CA LEU A 295 1.00 -22.34 -6.54
C LEU A 295 0.63 -23.41 -7.57
N ALA A 296 -0.52 -24.07 -7.38
CA ALA A 296 -1.06 -25.02 -8.35
C ALA A 296 -1.43 -24.32 -9.67
N GLN A 297 -2.08 -23.16 -9.58
CA GLN A 297 -2.46 -22.39 -10.77
C GLN A 297 -1.23 -21.92 -11.57
N LEU A 298 -0.14 -21.49 -10.92
CA LEU A 298 1.10 -21.07 -11.59
C LEU A 298 1.78 -22.26 -12.29
N LYS A 299 1.76 -23.46 -11.69
CA LYS A 299 2.22 -24.71 -12.33
C LYS A 299 1.37 -25.04 -13.58
N GLU A 300 0.03 -24.94 -13.49
CA GLU A 300 -0.88 -25.15 -14.63
C GLU A 300 -0.65 -24.13 -15.76
N LYS A 301 -0.23 -22.91 -15.42
CA LYS A 301 0.13 -21.87 -16.40
C LYS A 301 1.53 -22.05 -17.00
N GLY A 302 2.23 -23.12 -16.64
CA GLY A 302 3.49 -23.52 -17.26
C GLY A 302 4.74 -23.02 -16.54
N MET A 303 4.64 -22.47 -15.32
CA MET A 303 5.83 -22.14 -14.53
C MET A 303 6.52 -23.41 -13.99
N GLU A 304 7.82 -23.47 -14.11
CA GLU A 304 8.67 -24.46 -13.44
C GLU A 304 8.92 -24.00 -12.00
N VAL A 305 8.28 -24.72 -11.07
CA VAL A 305 8.30 -24.36 -9.64
C VAL A 305 9.27 -25.25 -8.88
N VAL A 306 10.15 -24.64 -8.10
CA VAL A 306 10.99 -25.31 -7.12
C VAL A 306 10.72 -24.75 -5.74
N GLU A 307 10.72 -25.62 -4.74
CA GLU A 307 10.61 -25.27 -3.32
C GLU A 307 11.94 -25.61 -2.67
N LEU A 308 12.56 -24.64 -1.98
CA LEU A 308 13.86 -24.88 -1.37
C LEU A 308 13.75 -25.76 -0.13
N THR A 309 14.73 -26.68 0.01
CA THR A 309 14.89 -27.45 1.24
C THR A 309 15.42 -26.56 2.37
N PRO A 310 15.28 -26.98 3.64
CA PRO A 310 15.86 -26.25 4.77
C PRO A 310 17.37 -26.00 4.64
N GLU A 311 18.11 -26.96 4.08
CA GLU A 311 19.57 -26.84 3.84
C GLU A 311 19.88 -25.75 2.79
N GLN A 312 19.08 -25.69 1.73
CA GLN A 312 19.21 -24.66 0.69
C GLN A 312 18.87 -23.27 1.26
N ILE A 313 17.79 -23.16 2.02
CA ILE A 313 17.44 -21.92 2.73
C ILE A 313 18.57 -21.46 3.64
N LYS A 314 19.17 -22.39 4.39
CA LYS A 314 20.29 -22.11 5.30
C LYS A 314 21.47 -21.50 4.56
N ALA A 315 21.81 -21.98 3.36
CA ALA A 315 22.88 -21.40 2.54
C ALA A 315 22.63 -19.92 2.19
N PHE A 316 21.38 -19.57 1.85
CA PHE A 316 20.98 -18.17 1.64
C PHE A 316 21.02 -17.34 2.92
N GLN A 317 20.57 -17.90 4.06
CA GLN A 317 20.61 -17.23 5.37
C GLN A 317 22.06 -16.92 5.78
N GLU A 318 22.97 -17.87 5.65
CA GLU A 318 24.39 -17.67 5.95
C GLU A 318 25.00 -16.59 5.03
N LYS A 319 24.65 -16.59 3.76
CA LYS A 319 25.15 -15.63 2.78
C LYS A 319 24.68 -14.20 3.07
N VAL A 320 23.44 -14.02 3.56
CA VAL A 320 22.85 -12.68 3.81
C VAL A 320 23.18 -12.12 5.19
N GLN A 321 23.83 -12.86 6.05
CA GLN A 321 24.11 -12.44 7.44
C GLN A 321 24.77 -11.04 7.53
N PRO A 322 25.76 -10.67 6.68
CA PRO A 322 26.34 -9.32 6.72
C PRO A 322 25.33 -8.19 6.49
N VAL A 323 24.30 -8.45 5.67
CA VAL A 323 23.20 -7.48 5.44
C VAL A 323 22.36 -7.35 6.69
N ILE A 324 22.01 -8.48 7.32
CA ILE A 324 21.24 -8.50 8.58
C ILE A 324 21.98 -7.69 9.66
N ASP A 325 23.26 -7.97 9.88
CA ASP A 325 24.10 -7.29 10.89
C ASP A 325 24.16 -5.77 10.65
N LYS A 326 24.31 -5.35 9.38
CA LYS A 326 24.29 -3.94 8.99
C LYS A 326 22.95 -3.27 9.36
N TYR A 327 21.84 -3.92 9.00
CA TYR A 327 20.51 -3.34 9.20
C TYR A 327 20.04 -3.43 10.66
N GLU A 328 20.55 -4.33 11.46
CA GLU A 328 20.38 -4.29 12.93
C GLU A 328 20.85 -2.98 13.53
N GLY A 329 22.02 -2.46 13.09
CA GLY A 329 22.53 -1.16 13.52
C GLY A 329 21.67 0.02 13.09
N ILE A 330 21.09 -0.04 11.87
CA ILE A 330 20.26 1.04 11.28
C ILE A 330 18.85 1.07 11.90
N ILE A 331 18.21 -0.08 12.00
CA ILE A 331 16.84 -0.24 12.50
C ILE A 331 16.80 -0.03 14.02
N GLY A 332 17.82 -0.55 14.70
CA GLY A 332 17.92 -0.52 16.15
C GLY A 332 17.33 -1.76 16.80
N LYS A 333 18.07 -2.26 17.80
CA LYS A 333 17.76 -3.52 18.50
C LYS A 333 16.35 -3.57 19.08
N ASN A 334 15.87 -2.45 19.63
CA ASN A 334 14.55 -2.39 20.28
C ASN A 334 13.39 -2.73 19.34
N LEU A 335 13.43 -2.26 18.07
CA LEU A 335 12.41 -2.57 17.10
C LEU A 335 12.54 -4.01 16.58
N LEU A 336 13.76 -4.47 16.30
CA LEU A 336 13.99 -5.83 15.79
C LEU A 336 13.67 -6.91 16.82
N ASP A 337 14.04 -6.70 18.09
CA ASP A 337 13.72 -7.66 19.16
C ASP A 337 12.20 -7.82 19.34
N ALA A 338 11.41 -6.77 19.06
CA ALA A 338 9.97 -6.87 19.08
C ALA A 338 9.42 -7.78 17.95
N PHE A 339 10.08 -7.83 16.79
CA PHE A 339 9.72 -8.75 15.69
C PHE A 339 10.20 -10.19 15.92
N ARG A 340 11.21 -10.40 16.77
CA ARG A 340 11.76 -11.73 17.09
C ARG A 340 10.99 -12.47 18.20
N LYS A 341 10.20 -11.74 19.00
CA LYS A 341 9.38 -12.29 20.10
C LYS A 341 8.13 -12.98 19.57
#